data_5cca38b784bd24341f538c42fd44307a
#
_entry.id   5cca38b784bd24341f538c42fd44307a
#
_cell.length_a   1.000
_cell.length_b   1.000
_cell.length_c   1.000
_cell.angle_alpha   90.00
_cell.angle_beta   90.00
_cell.angle_gamma   90.00
#
_symmetry.space_group_name_H-M   'P 1'
#
loop_
_entity.id
_entity.type
_entity.pdbx_description
1 polymer ?
#
loop_
_entity_poly.entity_id
_entity_poly.type
_entity_poly.pdbx_seq_one_letter_code
_entity_poly.pdbx_strand_id
1 'polypeptide(L)'
;FLRKPVGTPDAGTFWRIVSEHKVKSLFTAPTAIRAIKKEDPNGEFFKKYDLSNFKCLFLAGERADPDTIKWAEKLLKVPVLDHWWQTETSWAISGNCTGIESFPVKHGSAFKPVPGYNLKILNSEGKELEPGKMGDIVVKLPLPPGTFPTLWNADERYKLNYMTNYPGYYQTYDAGHIDEDGYVWIMSRTDDIINVAGHRLSTGSIEEVLAEHKDVAECAVIGIADKLKGQLPIGLLALKAGVTKDKKEIIS
;
A
#
# COMPACT_ATOMS: atom_id res chain seq x y z
N PHE A 1 -7.10 -10.29 17.29
CA PHE A 1 -6.09 -11.29 17.64
C PHE A 1 -4.70 -10.76 17.28
N LEU A 2 -3.87 -10.44 18.29
CA LEU A 2 -2.48 -10.01 18.11
C LEU A 2 -1.57 -11.26 18.09
N ARG A 3 -1.63 -12.05 17.02
CA ARG A 3 -0.69 -13.16 16.80
C ARG A 3 0.29 -12.79 15.71
N LYS A 4 1.55 -13.09 15.93
CA LYS A 4 2.58 -12.94 14.89
C LYS A 4 2.25 -13.89 13.73
N PRO A 5 2.42 -13.48 12.48
CA PRO A 5 2.12 -14.30 11.30
C PRO A 5 3.03 -15.53 11.19
N VAL A 6 4.21 -15.45 11.81
CA VAL A 6 5.20 -16.53 11.87
C VAL A 6 5.76 -16.65 13.29
N GLY A 7 6.28 -17.84 13.64
CA GLY A 7 6.99 -18.08 14.91
C GLY A 7 6.11 -18.29 16.14
N THR A 8 4.78 -18.48 16.02
CA THR A 8 3.92 -18.79 17.17
C THR A 8 2.68 -19.62 16.76
N PRO A 9 2.71 -20.92 16.72
CA PRO A 9 3.92 -21.76 16.81
C PRO A 9 4.76 -21.75 15.53
N ASP A 10 4.14 -21.45 14.36
CA ASP A 10 4.75 -21.51 13.03
C ASP A 10 4.02 -20.59 12.02
N ALA A 11 4.40 -20.66 10.75
CA ALA A 11 3.78 -19.88 9.66
C ALA A 11 2.33 -20.30 9.34
N GLY A 12 1.84 -21.39 9.89
CA GLY A 12 0.44 -21.84 9.74
C GLY A 12 -0.54 -21.18 10.71
N THR A 13 -0.10 -20.31 11.60
CA THR A 13 -0.96 -19.74 12.66
C THR A 13 -2.20 -19.05 12.11
N PHE A 14 -2.08 -18.26 11.05
CA PHE A 14 -3.25 -17.59 10.43
C PHE A 14 -4.21 -18.62 9.83
N TRP A 15 -3.70 -19.60 9.12
CA TRP A 15 -4.49 -20.63 8.47
C TRP A 15 -5.22 -21.51 9.49
N ARG A 16 -4.56 -21.84 10.60
CA ARG A 16 -5.18 -22.54 11.72
C ARG A 16 -6.39 -21.76 12.28
N ILE A 17 -6.22 -20.45 12.57
CA ILE A 17 -7.29 -19.61 13.09
C ILE A 17 -8.45 -19.52 12.08
N VAL A 18 -8.13 -19.32 10.79
CA VAL A 18 -9.13 -19.26 9.72
C VAL A 18 -9.95 -20.55 9.66
N SER A 19 -9.30 -21.71 9.78
CA SER A 19 -9.93 -23.03 9.77
C SER A 19 -10.79 -23.27 11.03
N GLU A 20 -10.19 -23.15 12.22
CA GLU A 20 -10.85 -23.43 13.51
C GLU A 20 -12.11 -22.57 13.71
N HIS A 21 -12.05 -21.31 13.32
CA HIS A 21 -13.16 -20.36 13.51
C HIS A 21 -14.04 -20.17 12.27
N LYS A 22 -13.82 -20.95 11.21
CA LYS A 22 -14.55 -20.83 9.93
C LYS A 22 -14.61 -19.39 9.40
N VAL A 23 -13.48 -18.69 9.47
CA VAL A 23 -13.35 -17.29 9.09
C VAL A 23 -13.64 -17.14 7.60
N LYS A 24 -14.51 -16.20 7.24
CA LYS A 24 -14.86 -15.90 5.84
C LYS A 24 -13.94 -14.87 5.21
N SER A 25 -13.48 -13.90 5.99
CA SER A 25 -12.60 -12.82 5.51
C SER A 25 -11.50 -12.55 6.52
N LEU A 26 -10.29 -12.37 6.02
CA LEU A 26 -9.13 -11.96 6.82
C LEU A 26 -8.66 -10.60 6.32
N PHE A 27 -8.40 -9.70 7.26
CA PHE A 27 -7.76 -8.42 7.03
C PHE A 27 -6.39 -8.41 7.69
N THR A 28 -5.33 -8.10 6.93
CA THR A 28 -3.97 -8.03 7.45
C THR A 28 -3.08 -7.10 6.63
N ALA A 29 -1.84 -6.90 7.08
CA ALA A 29 -0.84 -6.13 6.33
C ALA A 29 -0.09 -7.02 5.32
N PRO A 30 0.36 -6.47 4.18
CA PRO A 30 1.23 -7.15 3.21
C PRO A 30 2.48 -7.77 3.85
N THR A 31 3.12 -7.07 4.80
CA THR A 31 4.27 -7.59 5.57
C THR A 31 3.98 -8.93 6.25
N ALA A 32 2.77 -9.13 6.78
CA ALA A 32 2.40 -10.41 7.40
C ALA A 32 2.38 -11.54 6.37
N ILE A 33 1.84 -11.28 5.18
CA ILE A 33 1.78 -12.26 4.09
C ILE A 33 3.18 -12.53 3.52
N ARG A 34 4.03 -11.49 3.37
CA ARG A 34 5.44 -11.65 2.98
C ARG A 34 6.21 -12.53 3.98
N ALA A 35 5.98 -12.32 5.28
CA ALA A 35 6.62 -13.14 6.30
C ALA A 35 6.19 -14.62 6.21
N ILE A 36 4.89 -14.89 5.99
CA ILE A 36 4.40 -16.26 5.79
C ILE A 36 5.00 -16.85 4.51
N LYS A 37 4.99 -16.11 3.38
CA LYS A 37 5.58 -16.55 2.12
C LYS A 37 7.06 -16.92 2.26
N LYS A 38 7.82 -16.13 3.03
CA LYS A 38 9.24 -16.38 3.28
C LYS A 38 9.48 -17.69 4.03
N GLU A 39 8.66 -17.98 5.04
CA GLU A 39 8.80 -19.19 5.88
C GLU A 39 8.14 -20.43 5.26
N ASP A 40 7.08 -20.23 4.48
CA ASP A 40 6.28 -21.31 3.86
C ASP A 40 5.97 -21.00 2.38
N PRO A 41 7.00 -20.89 1.52
CA PRO A 41 6.80 -20.48 0.12
C PRO A 41 5.93 -21.45 -0.68
N ASN A 42 5.88 -22.72 -0.30
CA ASN A 42 5.11 -23.77 -0.97
C ASN A 42 3.76 -24.06 -0.32
N GLY A 43 3.42 -23.38 0.79
CA GLY A 43 2.15 -23.54 1.49
C GLY A 43 2.01 -24.89 2.23
N GLU A 44 3.11 -25.44 2.75
CA GLU A 44 3.07 -26.74 3.46
C GLU A 44 2.27 -26.65 4.77
N PHE A 45 2.34 -25.50 5.46
CA PHE A 45 1.49 -25.26 6.62
C PHE A 45 0.04 -24.98 6.21
N PHE A 46 -0.18 -24.24 5.11
CA PHE A 46 -1.50 -23.98 4.57
C PHE A 46 -2.28 -25.27 4.29
N LYS A 47 -1.65 -26.27 3.68
CA LYS A 47 -2.25 -27.53 3.29
C LYS A 47 -2.79 -28.37 4.47
N LYS A 48 -2.37 -28.04 5.71
CA LYS A 48 -2.81 -28.76 6.92
C LYS A 48 -4.20 -28.36 7.41
N TYR A 49 -4.79 -27.29 6.86
CA TYR A 49 -6.00 -26.69 7.38
C TYR A 49 -7.10 -26.63 6.31
N ASP A 50 -8.34 -26.81 6.74
CA ASP A 50 -9.53 -26.63 5.88
C ASP A 50 -9.92 -25.16 5.83
N LEU A 51 -9.72 -24.53 4.68
CA LEU A 51 -10.07 -23.13 4.41
C LEU A 51 -11.30 -23.00 3.47
N SER A 52 -12.14 -24.01 3.35
CA SER A 52 -13.32 -24.01 2.45
C SER A 52 -14.30 -22.86 2.72
N ASN A 53 -14.36 -22.36 3.96
CA ASN A 53 -15.18 -21.21 4.34
C ASN A 53 -14.53 -19.85 4.00
N PHE A 54 -13.23 -19.83 3.72
CA PHE A 54 -12.50 -18.59 3.45
C PHE A 54 -12.86 -18.06 2.06
N LYS A 55 -13.22 -16.77 1.98
CA LYS A 55 -13.74 -16.15 0.75
C LYS A 55 -12.89 -15.03 0.22
N CYS A 56 -12.14 -14.35 1.08
CA CYS A 56 -11.39 -13.15 0.68
C CYS A 56 -10.28 -12.82 1.67
N LEU A 57 -9.14 -12.40 1.15
CA LEU A 57 -8.06 -11.77 1.90
C LEU A 57 -8.02 -10.28 1.55
N PHE A 58 -8.15 -9.41 2.56
CA PHE A 58 -7.97 -7.97 2.43
C PHE A 58 -6.59 -7.56 2.95
N LEU A 59 -5.89 -6.74 2.19
CA LEU A 59 -4.59 -6.18 2.54
C LEU A 59 -4.69 -4.66 2.68
N ALA A 60 -3.99 -4.09 3.66
CA ALA A 60 -3.82 -2.65 3.79
C ALA A 60 -2.67 -2.29 4.74
N GLY A 61 -2.35 -0.99 4.83
CA GLY A 61 -1.38 -0.41 5.74
C GLY A 61 -0.04 -0.06 5.08
N GLU A 62 0.26 -0.71 3.97
CA GLU A 62 1.40 -0.43 3.10
C GLU A 62 1.07 -0.92 1.69
N ARG A 63 1.84 -0.51 0.71
CA ARG A 63 1.64 -0.99 -0.67
C ARG A 63 1.85 -2.51 -0.73
N ALA A 64 0.85 -3.21 -1.27
CA ALA A 64 0.96 -4.64 -1.52
C ALA A 64 1.66 -4.87 -2.86
N ASP A 65 2.86 -5.46 -2.81
CA ASP A 65 3.61 -5.77 -4.02
C ASP A 65 2.91 -6.86 -4.85
N PRO A 66 2.95 -6.75 -6.20
CA PRO A 66 2.24 -7.67 -7.09
C PRO A 66 2.66 -9.13 -6.93
N ASP A 67 3.92 -9.40 -6.59
CA ASP A 67 4.44 -10.76 -6.42
C ASP A 67 3.88 -11.45 -5.16
N THR A 68 3.72 -10.71 -4.07
CA THR A 68 3.06 -11.21 -2.86
C THR A 68 1.57 -11.46 -3.09
N ILE A 69 0.88 -10.56 -3.78
CA ILE A 69 -0.54 -10.75 -4.12
C ILE A 69 -0.74 -12.00 -4.98
N LYS A 70 0.02 -12.13 -6.07
CA LYS A 70 -0.05 -13.29 -6.98
C LYS A 70 0.24 -14.61 -6.26
N TRP A 71 1.24 -14.62 -5.37
CA TRP A 71 1.55 -15.79 -4.55
C TRP A 71 0.37 -16.17 -3.64
N ALA A 72 -0.20 -15.18 -2.95
CA ALA A 72 -1.33 -15.42 -2.05
C ALA A 72 -2.58 -15.90 -2.79
N GLU A 73 -2.92 -15.31 -3.95
CA GLU A 73 -4.02 -15.75 -4.81
C GLU A 73 -3.84 -17.19 -5.29
N LYS A 74 -2.63 -17.52 -5.75
CA LYS A 74 -2.29 -18.87 -6.20
C LYS A 74 -2.45 -19.90 -5.08
N LEU A 75 -2.03 -19.55 -3.86
CA LEU A 75 -2.10 -20.42 -2.70
C LEU A 75 -3.53 -20.57 -2.17
N LEU A 76 -4.20 -19.44 -1.94
CA LEU A 76 -5.48 -19.37 -1.25
C LEU A 76 -6.67 -19.69 -2.16
N LYS A 77 -6.52 -19.50 -3.47
CA LYS A 77 -7.60 -19.68 -4.46
C LYS A 77 -8.82 -18.79 -4.19
N VAL A 78 -8.63 -17.65 -3.55
CA VAL A 78 -9.63 -16.62 -3.30
C VAL A 78 -9.07 -15.24 -3.69
N PRO A 79 -9.94 -14.23 -3.91
CA PRO A 79 -9.48 -12.87 -4.19
C PRO A 79 -8.59 -12.33 -3.07
N VAL A 80 -7.48 -11.69 -3.46
CA VAL A 80 -6.61 -10.91 -2.57
C VAL A 80 -6.76 -9.46 -2.97
N LEU A 81 -7.37 -8.68 -2.09
CA LEU A 81 -7.86 -7.34 -2.37
C LEU A 81 -7.08 -6.32 -1.55
N ASP A 82 -6.28 -5.52 -2.22
CA ASP A 82 -5.64 -4.37 -1.60
C ASP A 82 -6.65 -3.23 -1.43
N HIS A 83 -6.49 -2.41 -0.40
CA HIS A 83 -7.28 -1.22 -0.21
C HIS A 83 -6.48 -0.18 0.57
N TRP A 84 -6.82 1.07 0.39
CA TRP A 84 -6.13 2.20 0.99
C TRP A 84 -7.02 2.96 1.94
N TRP A 85 -6.50 3.25 3.11
CA TRP A 85 -7.11 4.02 4.17
C TRP A 85 -6.06 4.76 4.98
N GLN A 86 -6.49 5.64 5.82
CA GLN A 86 -5.65 6.37 6.76
C GLN A 86 -6.25 6.29 8.16
N THR A 87 -5.43 6.46 9.19
CA THR A 87 -5.91 6.54 10.57
C THR A 87 -6.97 7.65 10.70
N GLU A 88 -6.77 8.76 10.02
CA GLU A 88 -7.64 9.92 9.96
C GLU A 88 -9.04 9.57 9.41
N THR A 89 -9.12 8.71 8.43
CA THR A 89 -10.40 8.34 7.81
C THR A 89 -11.09 7.17 8.48
N SER A 90 -10.40 6.43 9.36
CA SER A 90 -10.89 5.27 10.12
C SER A 90 -11.38 4.10 9.29
N TRP A 91 -11.54 4.24 7.99
CA TRP A 91 -11.99 3.23 7.03
C TRP A 91 -11.41 3.48 5.65
N ALA A 92 -11.61 2.51 4.75
CA ALA A 92 -11.11 2.57 3.38
C ALA A 92 -11.62 3.80 2.62
N ILE A 93 -10.69 4.51 1.99
CA ILE A 93 -10.96 5.59 1.03
C ILE A 93 -11.14 4.98 -0.37
N SER A 94 -10.33 3.96 -0.69
CA SER A 94 -10.47 3.16 -1.90
C SER A 94 -10.36 1.68 -1.60
N GLY A 95 -11.03 0.85 -2.40
CA GLY A 95 -11.07 -0.59 -2.22
C GLY A 95 -12.04 -1.27 -3.17
N ASN A 96 -12.09 -2.59 -3.12
CA ASN A 96 -13.06 -3.38 -3.85
C ASN A 96 -14.29 -3.65 -2.98
N CYS A 97 -15.36 -2.93 -3.23
CA CYS A 97 -16.62 -3.07 -2.48
C CYS A 97 -17.42 -4.30 -2.94
N THR A 98 -16.85 -5.49 -2.74
CA THR A 98 -17.38 -6.77 -3.25
C THR A 98 -18.84 -7.07 -2.86
N GLY A 99 -19.36 -6.43 -1.82
CA GLY A 99 -20.78 -6.52 -1.43
C GLY A 99 -21.71 -5.68 -2.30
N ILE A 100 -21.19 -4.77 -3.12
CA ILE A 100 -21.95 -3.93 -4.05
C ILE A 100 -21.64 -4.37 -5.48
N GLU A 101 -20.37 -4.30 -5.87
CA GLU A 101 -19.86 -4.69 -7.17
C GLU A 101 -18.42 -5.15 -7.03
N SER A 102 -18.05 -6.26 -7.67
CA SER A 102 -16.67 -6.74 -7.70
C SER A 102 -15.96 -6.24 -8.94
N PHE A 103 -14.85 -5.53 -8.75
CA PHE A 103 -13.99 -5.08 -9.84
C PHE A 103 -12.86 -6.07 -10.10
N PRO A 104 -12.38 -6.21 -11.36
CA PRO A 104 -11.19 -6.97 -11.69
C PRO A 104 -9.98 -6.51 -10.86
N VAL A 105 -9.13 -7.45 -10.45
CA VAL A 105 -7.92 -7.14 -9.69
C VAL A 105 -6.87 -6.57 -10.63
N LYS A 106 -6.39 -5.36 -10.34
CA LYS A 106 -5.18 -4.77 -10.90
C LYS A 106 -4.12 -4.77 -9.81
N HIS A 107 -3.15 -5.68 -9.90
CA HIS A 107 -2.14 -5.86 -8.86
C HIS A 107 -1.31 -4.60 -8.61
N GLY A 108 -1.26 -4.14 -7.36
CA GLY A 108 -0.62 -2.89 -6.95
C GLY A 108 -1.55 -1.67 -6.92
N SER A 109 -2.81 -1.80 -7.37
CA SER A 109 -3.84 -0.79 -7.20
C SER A 109 -4.67 -1.04 -5.95
N ALA A 110 -5.06 0.03 -5.28
CA ALA A 110 -6.03 0.03 -4.19
C ALA A 110 -7.48 0.12 -4.69
N PHE A 111 -7.76 -0.37 -5.90
CA PHE A 111 -9.07 -0.35 -6.56
C PHE A 111 -9.65 1.06 -6.78
N LYS A 112 -10.95 1.24 -6.53
CA LYS A 112 -11.68 2.48 -6.82
C LYS A 112 -12.09 3.20 -5.53
N PRO A 113 -12.38 4.50 -5.59
CA PRO A 113 -12.93 5.21 -4.43
C PRO A 113 -14.19 4.50 -3.92
N VAL A 114 -14.27 4.28 -2.61
CA VAL A 114 -15.51 3.72 -2.03
C VAL A 114 -16.62 4.78 -2.04
N PRO A 115 -17.90 4.38 -2.02
CA PRO A 115 -19.02 5.31 -2.05
C PRO A 115 -18.91 6.41 -1.00
N GLY A 116 -19.05 7.66 -1.45
CA GLY A 116 -18.93 8.86 -0.61
C GLY A 116 -17.59 9.60 -0.72
N TYR A 117 -16.53 8.95 -1.21
CA TYR A 117 -15.24 9.59 -1.45
C TYR A 117 -15.12 10.06 -2.91
N ASN A 118 -14.80 11.35 -3.09
CA ASN A 118 -14.52 11.94 -4.40
C ASN A 118 -13.02 12.25 -4.48
N LEU A 119 -12.24 11.26 -4.92
CA LEU A 119 -10.79 11.40 -5.06
C LEU A 119 -10.43 12.21 -6.30
N LYS A 120 -9.40 13.03 -6.15
CA LYS A 120 -8.79 13.80 -7.23
C LYS A 120 -7.27 13.74 -7.11
N ILE A 121 -6.61 13.91 -8.24
CA ILE A 121 -5.15 14.05 -8.30
C ILE A 121 -4.86 15.49 -8.68
N LEU A 122 -4.10 16.20 -7.86
CA LEU A 122 -3.76 17.61 -8.09
C LEU A 122 -2.26 17.77 -8.33
N ASN A 123 -1.92 18.76 -9.14
CA ASN A 123 -0.54 19.25 -9.22
C ASN A 123 -0.24 20.23 -8.06
N SER A 124 0.99 20.72 -7.97
CA SER A 124 1.42 21.67 -6.94
C SER A 124 0.68 23.03 -6.97
N GLU A 125 0.02 23.36 -8.09
CA GLU A 125 -0.80 24.56 -8.24
C GLU A 125 -2.28 24.32 -7.86
N GLY A 126 -2.65 23.11 -7.44
CA GLY A 126 -4.01 22.72 -7.07
C GLY A 126 -4.93 22.46 -8.27
N LYS A 127 -4.39 22.25 -9.48
CA LYS A 127 -5.17 21.88 -10.67
C LYS A 127 -5.31 20.37 -10.76
N GLU A 128 -6.52 19.91 -11.11
CA GLU A 128 -6.77 18.49 -11.39
C GLU A 128 -5.93 18.02 -12.58
N LEU A 129 -5.34 16.84 -12.44
CA LEU A 129 -4.54 16.18 -13.46
C LEU A 129 -5.38 15.15 -14.23
N GLU A 130 -5.03 14.96 -15.50
CA GLU A 130 -5.59 13.90 -16.34
C GLU A 130 -5.24 12.50 -15.82
N PRO A 131 -6.06 11.47 -16.14
CA PRO A 131 -5.79 10.10 -15.77
C PRO A 131 -4.35 9.66 -16.09
N GLY A 132 -3.77 8.82 -15.24
CA GLY A 132 -2.40 8.31 -15.37
C GLY A 132 -1.30 9.30 -14.95
N LYS A 133 -1.63 10.56 -14.67
CA LYS A 133 -0.63 11.55 -14.23
C LYS A 133 -0.43 11.51 -12.72
N MET A 134 0.84 11.51 -12.31
CA MET A 134 1.26 11.54 -10.90
C MET A 134 1.02 12.91 -10.27
N GLY A 135 0.42 12.93 -9.10
CA GLY A 135 0.21 14.13 -8.29
C GLY A 135 -0.16 13.83 -6.86
N ASP A 136 -0.57 14.85 -6.14
CA ASP A 136 -1.04 14.71 -4.77
C ASP A 136 -2.48 14.19 -4.75
N ILE A 137 -2.72 13.13 -3.99
CA ILE A 137 -4.05 12.56 -3.84
C ILE A 137 -4.82 13.37 -2.81
N VAL A 138 -5.98 13.85 -3.19
CA VAL A 138 -6.86 14.63 -2.33
C VAL A 138 -8.29 14.13 -2.39
N VAL A 139 -9.09 14.42 -1.35
CA VAL A 139 -10.52 14.12 -1.35
C VAL A 139 -11.29 15.45 -1.45
N LYS A 140 -12.10 15.58 -2.50
CA LYS A 140 -12.97 16.76 -2.64
C LYS A 140 -14.03 16.78 -1.53
N LEU A 141 -14.17 17.93 -0.89
CA LEU A 141 -15.14 18.12 0.20
C LEU A 141 -16.58 18.18 -0.33
N PRO A 142 -17.58 17.76 0.49
CA PRO A 142 -17.46 17.30 1.87
C PRO A 142 -16.93 15.86 1.96
N LEU A 143 -16.26 15.54 3.05
CA LEU A 143 -15.95 14.16 3.41
C LEU A 143 -17.23 13.37 3.72
N PRO A 144 -17.22 12.03 3.61
CA PRO A 144 -18.35 11.20 4.05
C PRO A 144 -18.70 11.45 5.52
N PRO A 145 -19.97 11.34 5.91
CA PRO A 145 -20.39 11.55 7.29
C PRO A 145 -19.60 10.68 8.28
N GLY A 146 -19.14 11.29 9.36
CA GLY A 146 -18.34 10.61 10.40
C GLY A 146 -16.86 10.44 10.07
N THR A 147 -16.43 10.79 8.88
CA THR A 147 -15.01 10.74 8.50
C THR A 147 -14.28 11.97 9.01
N PHE A 148 -13.28 11.76 9.89
CA PHE A 148 -12.34 12.76 10.38
C PHE A 148 -12.99 14.11 10.73
N PRO A 149 -13.87 14.18 11.74
CA PRO A 149 -14.57 15.42 12.09
C PRO A 149 -13.61 16.50 12.61
N THR A 150 -12.56 16.12 13.32
CA THR A 150 -11.52 17.03 13.84
C THR A 150 -10.38 16.26 14.51
N LEU A 151 -9.36 16.96 15.00
CA LEU A 151 -8.35 16.47 15.93
C LEU A 151 -8.76 16.84 17.37
N TRP A 152 -8.55 15.92 18.31
CA TRP A 152 -8.89 16.13 19.72
C TRP A 152 -8.21 17.39 20.29
N ASN A 153 -9.02 18.34 20.76
CA ASN A 153 -8.59 19.65 21.28
C ASN A 153 -7.63 20.42 20.35
N ALA A 154 -7.73 20.24 19.02
CA ALA A 154 -6.81 20.84 18.06
C ALA A 154 -7.48 21.18 16.71
N ASP A 155 -8.66 21.80 16.74
CA ASP A 155 -9.44 22.14 15.53
C ASP A 155 -8.66 23.03 14.56
N GLU A 156 -7.92 24.01 15.05
CA GLU A 156 -7.12 24.89 14.19
C GLU A 156 -5.97 24.13 13.51
N ARG A 157 -5.34 23.19 14.21
CA ARG A 157 -4.33 22.31 13.65
C ARG A 157 -4.93 21.37 12.57
N TYR A 158 -6.15 20.87 12.80
CA TYR A 158 -6.89 20.09 11.81
C TYR A 158 -7.08 20.88 10.52
N LYS A 159 -7.63 22.09 10.61
CA LYS A 159 -7.87 22.95 9.45
C LYS A 159 -6.56 23.29 8.73
N LEU A 160 -5.55 23.73 9.50
CA LEU A 160 -4.25 24.13 8.97
C LEU A 160 -3.57 22.99 8.19
N ASN A 161 -3.52 21.80 8.77
CA ASN A 161 -2.76 20.70 8.19
C ASN A 161 -3.50 20.02 7.03
N TYR A 162 -4.82 19.89 7.11
CA TYR A 162 -5.53 19.03 6.16
C TYR A 162 -6.42 19.76 5.15
N MET A 163 -6.74 21.06 5.38
CA MET A 163 -7.74 21.77 4.59
C MET A 163 -7.22 23.06 3.93
N THR A 164 -5.95 23.45 4.18
CA THR A 164 -5.45 24.77 3.76
C THR A 164 -4.72 24.75 2.44
N ASN A 165 -3.86 23.74 2.19
CA ASN A 165 -3.00 23.71 1.00
C ASN A 165 -3.80 23.62 -0.30
N TYR A 166 -4.92 22.90 -0.28
CA TYR A 166 -5.82 22.77 -1.42
C TYR A 166 -7.24 23.15 -1.00
N PRO A 167 -7.64 24.44 -1.12
CA PRO A 167 -8.97 24.87 -0.71
C PRO A 167 -10.10 24.06 -1.38
N GLY A 168 -11.03 23.55 -0.58
CA GLY A 168 -12.11 22.67 -1.03
C GLY A 168 -11.76 21.17 -1.08
N TYR A 169 -10.55 20.80 -0.63
CA TYR A 169 -10.10 19.42 -0.56
C TYR A 169 -9.53 19.07 0.80
N TYR A 170 -9.67 17.81 1.18
CA TYR A 170 -8.91 17.18 2.26
C TYR A 170 -7.60 16.65 1.68
N GLN A 171 -6.47 17.06 2.25
CA GLN A 171 -5.14 16.61 1.86
C GLN A 171 -4.79 15.30 2.56
N THR A 172 -4.50 14.26 1.78
CA THR A 172 -4.17 12.94 2.31
C THR A 172 -2.69 12.77 2.65
N TYR A 173 -1.82 13.60 2.11
CA TYR A 173 -0.37 13.46 2.16
C TYR A 173 0.14 12.18 1.46
N ASP A 174 -0.66 11.60 0.60
CA ASP A 174 -0.26 10.52 -0.30
C ASP A 174 -0.17 11.06 -1.73
N ALA A 175 0.78 10.51 -2.49
CA ALA A 175 0.96 10.79 -3.91
C ALA A 175 0.67 9.54 -4.73
N GLY A 176 0.12 9.75 -5.92
CA GLY A 176 -0.27 8.66 -6.80
C GLY A 176 -0.98 9.15 -8.05
N HIS A 177 -1.70 8.26 -8.69
CA HIS A 177 -2.52 8.57 -9.85
C HIS A 177 -3.82 7.76 -9.85
N ILE A 178 -4.76 8.19 -10.69
CA ILE A 178 -5.96 7.42 -11.03
C ILE A 178 -5.84 7.09 -12.52
N ASP A 179 -5.99 5.80 -12.87
CA ASP A 179 -5.89 5.39 -14.26
C ASP A 179 -7.20 5.66 -15.04
N GLU A 180 -7.21 5.38 -16.35
CA GLU A 180 -8.33 5.61 -17.25
C GLU A 180 -9.58 4.80 -16.86
N ASP A 181 -9.42 3.68 -16.15
CA ASP A 181 -10.51 2.85 -15.64
C ASP A 181 -10.98 3.29 -14.24
N GLY A 182 -10.38 4.33 -13.68
CA GLY A 182 -10.69 4.88 -12.36
C GLY A 182 -10.06 4.15 -11.17
N TYR A 183 -9.05 3.31 -11.41
CA TYR A 183 -8.32 2.65 -10.33
C TYR A 183 -7.28 3.58 -9.73
N VAL A 184 -7.18 3.53 -8.40
CA VAL A 184 -6.30 4.37 -7.59
C VAL A 184 -4.99 3.64 -7.32
N TRP A 185 -3.88 4.31 -7.60
CA TRP A 185 -2.52 3.82 -7.41
C TRP A 185 -1.80 4.71 -6.41
N ILE A 186 -1.57 4.18 -5.21
CA ILE A 186 -0.83 4.88 -4.16
C ILE A 186 0.65 4.57 -4.36
N MET A 187 1.46 5.60 -4.59
CA MET A 187 2.87 5.41 -4.94
C MET A 187 3.82 5.73 -3.79
N SER A 188 3.53 6.76 -2.99
CA SER A 188 4.33 7.16 -1.83
C SER A 188 3.60 8.18 -0.98
N ARG A 189 4.16 8.51 0.17
CA ARG A 189 3.83 9.73 0.90
C ARG A 189 4.38 10.95 0.15
N THR A 190 3.71 12.10 0.27
CA THR A 190 4.20 13.34 -0.36
C THR A 190 5.49 13.86 0.29
N ASP A 191 5.71 13.53 1.57
CA ASP A 191 6.94 13.82 2.31
C ASP A 191 8.09 12.85 1.97
N ASP A 192 7.80 11.69 1.37
CA ASP A 192 8.79 10.71 0.88
C ASP A 192 9.17 10.92 -0.59
N ILE A 193 8.61 11.93 -1.26
CA ILE A 193 8.98 12.26 -2.64
C ILE A 193 10.34 12.94 -2.67
N ILE A 194 11.24 12.39 -3.47
CA ILE A 194 12.60 12.92 -3.69
C ILE A 194 12.58 13.89 -4.86
N ASN A 195 12.99 15.13 -4.62
CA ASN A 195 13.04 16.15 -5.66
C ASN A 195 14.45 16.28 -6.23
N VAL A 196 14.68 15.72 -7.42
CA VAL A 196 15.96 15.71 -8.11
C VAL A 196 15.91 16.66 -9.30
N ALA A 197 16.59 17.82 -9.21
CA ALA A 197 16.67 18.81 -10.29
C ALA A 197 15.27 19.14 -10.90
N GLY A 198 14.25 19.28 -10.05
CA GLY A 198 12.87 19.57 -10.46
C GLY A 198 12.02 18.33 -10.83
N HIS A 199 12.60 17.15 -10.87
CA HIS A 199 11.85 15.91 -11.06
C HIS A 199 11.42 15.32 -9.72
N ARG A 200 10.13 14.95 -9.61
CA ARG A 200 9.56 14.31 -8.44
C ARG A 200 9.67 12.79 -8.60
N LEU A 201 10.52 12.16 -7.81
CA LEU A 201 10.72 10.71 -7.82
C LEU A 201 10.03 10.08 -6.61
N SER A 202 9.18 9.09 -6.86
CA SER A 202 8.55 8.29 -5.81
C SER A 202 9.56 7.29 -5.25
N THR A 203 9.77 7.27 -3.94
CA THR A 203 10.58 6.25 -3.26
C THR A 203 10.03 4.86 -3.54
N GLY A 204 8.71 4.68 -3.42
CA GLY A 204 8.05 3.41 -3.66
C GLY A 204 8.22 2.87 -5.08
N SER A 205 8.23 3.74 -6.10
CA SER A 205 8.46 3.30 -7.49
C SER A 205 9.90 2.81 -7.69
N ILE A 206 10.87 3.45 -7.05
CA ILE A 206 12.28 3.01 -7.10
C ILE A 206 12.44 1.71 -6.31
N GLU A 207 11.83 1.61 -5.15
CA GLU A 207 11.84 0.41 -4.31
C GLU A 207 11.25 -0.81 -5.04
N GLU A 208 10.18 -0.62 -5.82
CA GLU A 208 9.58 -1.69 -6.63
C GLU A 208 10.58 -2.27 -7.63
N VAL A 209 11.28 -1.40 -8.36
CA VAL A 209 12.32 -1.83 -9.33
C VAL A 209 13.48 -2.54 -8.61
N LEU A 210 13.91 -2.02 -7.45
CA LEU A 210 14.97 -2.65 -6.67
C LEU A 210 14.55 -4.02 -6.10
N ALA A 211 13.29 -4.17 -5.71
CA ALA A 211 12.74 -5.42 -5.19
C ALA A 211 12.61 -6.53 -6.25
N GLU A 212 12.55 -6.17 -7.55
CA GLU A 212 12.56 -7.17 -8.63
C GLU A 212 13.91 -7.89 -8.77
N HIS A 213 15.00 -7.31 -8.23
CA HIS A 213 16.31 -7.95 -8.32
C HIS A 213 16.32 -9.26 -7.54
N LYS A 214 16.71 -10.36 -8.19
CA LYS A 214 16.66 -11.74 -7.66
C LYS A 214 17.33 -11.96 -6.30
N ASP A 215 18.35 -11.16 -5.97
CA ASP A 215 19.17 -11.30 -4.75
C ASP A 215 18.74 -10.33 -3.63
N VAL A 216 17.80 -9.42 -3.90
CA VAL A 216 17.27 -8.47 -2.91
C VAL A 216 16.15 -9.13 -2.12
N ALA A 217 16.26 -9.09 -0.80
CA ALA A 217 15.22 -9.55 0.13
C ALA A 217 14.31 -8.40 0.55
N GLU A 218 14.90 -7.22 0.77
CA GLU A 218 14.21 -6.02 1.25
C GLU A 218 15.00 -4.79 0.79
N CYS A 219 14.30 -3.69 0.50
CA CYS A 219 14.94 -2.44 0.12
C CYS A 219 14.18 -1.25 0.72
N ALA A 220 14.89 -0.13 0.83
CA ALA A 220 14.32 1.17 1.14
C ALA A 220 15.05 2.25 0.33
N VAL A 221 14.33 3.30 -0.07
CA VAL A 221 14.90 4.43 -0.79
C VAL A 221 14.69 5.71 0.00
N ILE A 222 15.76 6.48 0.18
CA ILE A 222 15.73 7.76 0.87
C ILE A 222 16.31 8.87 -0.01
N GLY A 223 15.81 10.09 0.17
CA GLY A 223 16.40 11.30 -0.41
C GLY A 223 17.50 11.86 0.48
N ILE A 224 18.69 12.09 -0.05
CA ILE A 224 19.74 12.84 0.64
C ILE A 224 19.92 14.21 0.00
N ALA A 225 20.25 15.22 0.81
CA ALA A 225 20.47 16.56 0.32
C ALA A 225 21.67 16.63 -0.64
N ASP A 226 21.50 17.29 -1.78
CA ASP A 226 22.54 17.57 -2.77
C ASP A 226 22.55 19.07 -3.12
N LYS A 227 23.73 19.68 -3.15
CA LYS A 227 23.87 21.14 -3.35
C LYS A 227 23.45 21.60 -4.75
N LEU A 228 23.55 20.73 -5.76
CA LEU A 228 23.29 21.07 -7.16
C LEU A 228 21.87 20.64 -7.58
N LYS A 229 21.45 19.45 -7.16
CA LYS A 229 20.20 18.83 -7.62
C LYS A 229 19.07 18.91 -6.60
N GLY A 230 19.31 19.51 -5.42
CA GLY A 230 18.37 19.56 -4.31
C GLY A 230 18.41 18.28 -3.49
N GLN A 231 18.08 17.14 -4.09
CA GLN A 231 18.17 15.82 -3.47
C GLN A 231 18.72 14.78 -4.46
N LEU A 232 19.25 13.69 -3.91
CA LEU A 232 19.61 12.47 -4.66
C LEU A 232 19.00 11.24 -3.99
N PRO A 233 18.47 10.27 -4.76
CA PRO A 233 17.99 9.01 -4.21
C PRO A 233 19.16 8.11 -3.80
N ILE A 234 19.04 7.48 -2.64
CA ILE A 234 19.91 6.39 -2.20
C ILE A 234 19.06 5.18 -1.89
N GLY A 235 19.36 4.05 -2.53
CA GLY A 235 18.77 2.74 -2.24
C GLY A 235 19.59 2.02 -1.15
N LEU A 236 18.91 1.57 -0.13
CA LEU A 236 19.42 0.68 0.91
C LEU A 236 18.88 -0.73 0.63
N LEU A 237 19.75 -1.72 0.55
CA LEU A 237 19.36 -3.09 0.18
C LEU A 237 19.76 -4.09 1.26
N ALA A 238 18.83 -4.96 1.62
CA ALA A 238 19.12 -6.19 2.36
C ALA A 238 19.10 -7.36 1.38
N LEU A 239 20.18 -8.12 1.34
CA LEU A 239 20.29 -9.29 0.45
C LEU A 239 19.62 -10.51 1.06
N LYS A 240 19.19 -11.44 0.20
CA LYS A 240 18.65 -12.75 0.64
C LYS A 240 19.69 -13.52 1.42
N ALA A 241 19.24 -14.37 2.34
CA ALA A 241 20.12 -15.21 3.14
C ALA A 241 21.03 -16.07 2.25
N GLY A 242 22.34 -16.08 2.56
CA GLY A 242 23.37 -16.80 1.80
C GLY A 242 23.90 -16.08 0.56
N VAL A 243 23.40 -14.89 0.25
CA VAL A 243 23.94 -14.04 -0.82
C VAL A 243 24.96 -13.08 -0.23
N THR A 244 26.18 -13.11 -0.77
CA THR A 244 27.25 -12.14 -0.44
C THR A 244 27.68 -11.48 -1.75
N LYS A 245 27.31 -10.22 -1.94
CA LYS A 245 27.68 -9.40 -3.11
C LYS A 245 28.08 -8.02 -2.67
N ASP A 246 29.05 -7.44 -3.38
CA ASP A 246 29.42 -6.05 -3.17
C ASP A 246 28.47 -5.09 -3.95
N LYS A 247 28.63 -3.79 -3.70
CA LYS A 247 27.82 -2.76 -4.32
C LYS A 247 27.91 -2.78 -5.87
N LYS A 248 29.08 -3.12 -6.44
CA LYS A 248 29.27 -3.11 -7.90
C LYS A 248 28.58 -4.29 -8.56
N GLU A 249 28.54 -5.43 -7.90
CA GLU A 249 27.91 -6.66 -8.40
C GLU A 249 26.36 -6.58 -8.38
N ILE A 250 25.81 -5.63 -7.62
CA ILE A 250 24.34 -5.44 -7.56
C ILE A 250 23.88 -4.38 -8.55
N ILE A 251 24.75 -3.41 -8.90
CA ILE A 251 24.43 -2.31 -9.81
C ILE A 251 24.64 -2.71 -11.29
N SER A 252 25.36 -3.78 -11.54
CA SER A 252 25.59 -4.33 -12.89
C SER A 252 24.40 -5.16 -13.39
#